data_e423183595f2215225d781f2b417e02e
#
_entry.id   e423183595f2215225d781f2b417e02e
#
_cell.length_a   1.000
_cell.length_b   1.000
_cell.length_c   1.000
_cell.angle_alpha   90.00
_cell.angle_beta   90.00
_cell.angle_gamma   90.00
#
_symmetry.space_group_name_H-M   'P 1'
#
loop_
_entity.id
_entity.type
_entity.pdbx_description
1 polymer ?
#
loop_
_entity_poly.entity_id
_entity_poly.type
_entity_poly.pdbx_seq_one_letter_code
_entity_poly.pdbx_strand_id
1 'polypeptide(L)'
;MRASETPRPSRSLMALLPKLVVNDQGQPDFDASDSTVLVSLAEAAELLQRILQLGISAVGQLLAHASVQVEVGEFDQDTVEALGWLLAELGDAAAACVELAAPCRRATADVTGRGHG
;
A
#
# COMPACT_ATOMS: atom_id res chain seq x y z
N MET A 1 15.07 18.52 -8.52
CA MET A 1 14.91 17.34 -7.66
C MET A 1 15.58 16.11 -8.28
N ARG A 2 16.29 15.40 -7.48
CA ARG A 2 16.97 14.19 -7.96
C ARG A 2 15.99 13.03 -8.04
N ALA A 3 16.21 12.15 -9.03
CA ALA A 3 15.35 10.99 -9.21
C ALA A 3 15.30 10.11 -7.96
N SER A 4 16.42 10.05 -7.20
CA SER A 4 16.50 9.25 -5.97
C SER A 4 15.55 9.74 -4.87
N GLU A 5 15.07 10.98 -4.97
CA GLU A 5 14.16 11.55 -4.00
C GLU A 5 12.69 11.26 -4.32
N THR A 6 12.42 10.73 -5.52
CA THR A 6 11.07 10.35 -5.90
C THR A 6 10.62 9.16 -5.06
N PRO A 7 9.52 9.27 -4.31
CA PRO A 7 9.07 8.17 -3.47
C PRO A 7 8.67 6.95 -4.30
N ARG A 8 9.12 5.79 -3.87
CA ARG A 8 8.83 4.51 -4.50
C ARG A 8 8.42 3.52 -3.43
N PRO A 9 7.22 3.68 -2.84
CA PRO A 9 6.85 2.87 -1.67
C PRO A 9 6.81 1.38 -1.93
N SER A 10 6.43 0.94 -3.14
CA SER A 10 6.45 -0.49 -3.46
C SER A 10 7.86 -1.06 -3.39
N ARG A 11 8.83 -0.35 -3.93
CA ARG A 11 10.23 -0.78 -3.88
C ARG A 11 10.75 -0.78 -2.45
N SER A 12 10.40 0.24 -1.68
CA SER A 12 10.79 0.33 -0.28
C SER A 12 10.23 -0.86 0.50
N LEU A 13 8.97 -1.20 0.29
CA LEU A 13 8.37 -2.37 0.94
C LEU A 13 9.09 -3.66 0.57
N MET A 14 9.38 -3.86 -0.72
CA MET A 14 10.07 -5.05 -1.17
C MET A 14 11.47 -5.18 -0.57
N ALA A 15 12.15 -4.06 -0.36
CA ALA A 15 13.47 -4.05 0.25
C ALA A 15 13.42 -4.26 1.77
N LEU A 16 12.39 -3.76 2.43
CA LEU A 16 12.30 -3.77 3.89
C LEU A 16 11.63 -5.02 4.45
N LEU A 17 10.66 -5.60 3.75
CA LEU A 17 9.94 -6.77 4.25
C LEU A 17 10.88 -7.93 4.64
N PRO A 18 11.91 -8.29 3.84
CA PRO A 18 12.80 -9.35 4.24
C PRO A 18 13.61 -9.09 5.51
N LYS A 19 13.66 -7.83 5.97
CA LYS A 19 14.38 -7.45 7.18
C LYS A 19 13.57 -7.67 8.44
N LEU A 20 12.29 -8.02 8.32
CA LEU A 20 11.47 -8.37 9.47
C LEU A 20 11.97 -9.66 10.09
N VAL A 21 12.00 -9.69 11.43
CA VAL A 21 12.30 -10.92 12.16
C VAL A 21 11.09 -11.85 12.04
N VAL A 22 11.34 -13.12 11.80
CA VAL A 22 10.31 -14.13 11.63
C VAL A 22 10.41 -15.12 12.78
N ASN A 23 9.27 -15.48 13.37
CA ASN A 23 9.24 -16.43 14.48
C ASN A 23 9.33 -17.87 13.97
N ASP A 24 9.30 -18.82 14.90
CA ASP A 24 9.42 -20.26 14.59
C ASP A 24 8.30 -20.76 13.70
N GLN A 25 7.17 -20.06 13.68
CA GLN A 25 5.99 -20.44 12.89
C GLN A 25 5.98 -19.78 11.51
N GLY A 26 7.05 -19.05 11.18
CA GLY A 26 7.15 -18.37 9.89
C GLY A 26 6.38 -17.07 9.81
N GLN A 27 5.94 -16.54 10.94
CA GLN A 27 5.18 -15.29 10.98
C GLN A 27 6.06 -14.12 11.42
N PRO A 28 5.78 -12.91 10.94
CA PRO A 28 6.56 -11.75 11.35
C PRO A 28 6.44 -11.50 12.85
N ASP A 29 7.58 -11.22 13.47
CA ASP A 29 7.65 -10.83 14.88
C ASP A 29 8.00 -9.36 14.93
N PHE A 30 6.98 -8.51 15.04
CA PHE A 30 7.17 -7.06 15.00
C PHE A 30 7.90 -6.56 16.24
N ASP A 31 7.64 -7.14 17.39
CA ASP A 31 8.30 -6.71 18.63
C ASP A 31 9.79 -7.02 18.60
N ALA A 32 10.21 -8.08 17.95
CA ALA A 32 11.61 -8.46 17.84
C ALA A 32 12.35 -7.77 16.70
N SER A 33 11.63 -7.07 15.83
CA SER A 33 12.21 -6.42 14.67
C SER A 33 12.79 -5.04 15.03
N ASP A 34 13.78 -4.60 14.25
CA ASP A 34 14.43 -3.29 14.45
C ASP A 34 13.39 -2.18 14.27
N SER A 35 13.34 -1.26 15.23
CA SER A 35 12.37 -0.15 15.20
C SER A 35 12.56 0.75 13.97
N THR A 36 13.79 0.93 13.50
CA THR A 36 14.05 1.72 12.28
C THR A 36 13.39 1.06 11.06
N VAL A 37 13.50 -0.26 10.96
CA VAL A 37 12.85 -1.02 9.89
C VAL A 37 11.34 -0.88 9.99
N LEU A 38 10.78 -1.01 11.19
CA LEU A 38 9.33 -0.93 11.40
C LEU A 38 8.76 0.44 11.04
N VAL A 39 9.45 1.51 11.44
CA VAL A 39 9.01 2.87 11.11
C VAL A 39 9.04 3.07 9.59
N SER A 40 10.12 2.64 8.94
CA SER A 40 10.25 2.77 7.49
C SER A 40 9.19 1.95 6.74
N LEU A 41 8.88 0.75 7.24
CA LEU A 41 7.80 -0.08 6.67
C LEU A 41 6.46 0.61 6.80
N ALA A 42 6.15 1.15 7.98
CA ALA A 42 4.90 1.85 8.21
C ALA A 42 4.76 3.05 7.28
N GLU A 43 5.83 3.85 7.15
CA GLU A 43 5.80 5.01 6.26
C GLU A 43 5.57 4.61 4.81
N ALA A 44 6.28 3.58 4.34
CA ALA A 44 6.12 3.11 2.97
C ALA A 44 4.72 2.55 2.72
N ALA A 45 4.19 1.76 3.67
CA ALA A 45 2.85 1.18 3.55
C ALA A 45 1.78 2.27 3.54
N GLU A 46 1.91 3.27 4.41
CA GLU A 46 0.95 4.37 4.48
C GLU A 46 0.97 5.22 3.21
N LEU A 47 2.15 5.47 2.67
CA LEU A 47 2.28 6.22 1.41
C LEU A 47 1.68 5.42 0.25
N LEU A 48 1.98 4.14 0.16
CA LEU A 48 1.42 3.30 -0.90
C LEU A 48 -0.10 3.24 -0.80
N GLN A 49 -0.63 3.08 0.42
CA GLN A 49 -2.07 3.09 0.66
C GLN A 49 -2.72 4.36 0.11
N ARG A 50 -2.12 5.52 0.40
CA ARG A 50 -2.64 6.80 -0.09
C ARG A 50 -2.64 6.86 -1.61
N ILE A 51 -1.53 6.47 -2.23
CA ILE A 51 -1.42 6.47 -3.69
C ILE A 51 -2.49 5.57 -4.31
N LEU A 52 -2.66 4.37 -3.75
CA LEU A 52 -3.65 3.41 -4.26
C LEU A 52 -5.07 3.94 -4.11
N GLN A 53 -5.40 4.52 -2.95
CA GLN A 53 -6.75 5.04 -2.71
C GLN A 53 -7.08 6.21 -3.63
N LEU A 54 -6.12 7.12 -3.82
CA LEU A 54 -6.33 8.25 -4.72
C LEU A 54 -6.45 7.79 -6.17
N GLY A 55 -5.64 6.79 -6.56
CA GLY A 55 -5.69 6.24 -7.90
C GLY A 55 -7.00 5.52 -8.19
N ILE A 56 -7.48 4.73 -7.24
CA ILE A 56 -8.76 4.03 -7.35
C ILE A 56 -9.90 5.05 -7.52
N SER A 57 -9.88 6.11 -6.71
CA SER A 57 -10.87 7.17 -6.81
C SER A 57 -10.85 7.84 -8.18
N ALA A 58 -9.64 8.15 -8.69
CA ALA A 58 -9.49 8.77 -10.00
C ALA A 58 -10.03 7.88 -11.13
N VAL A 59 -9.70 6.58 -11.08
CA VAL A 59 -10.20 5.62 -12.07
C VAL A 59 -11.73 5.52 -11.98
N GLY A 60 -12.28 5.51 -10.76
CA GLY A 60 -13.73 5.49 -10.57
C GLY A 60 -14.41 6.69 -11.22
N GLN A 61 -13.83 7.87 -11.07
CA GLN A 61 -14.37 9.08 -11.69
C GLN A 61 -14.32 8.99 -13.21
N LEU A 62 -13.20 8.49 -13.75
CA LEU A 62 -13.08 8.31 -15.20
C LEU A 62 -14.10 7.32 -15.72
N LEU A 63 -14.34 6.22 -15.00
CA LEU A 63 -15.34 5.22 -15.39
C LEU A 63 -16.75 5.82 -15.36
N ALA A 64 -17.04 6.62 -14.35
CA ALA A 64 -18.35 7.26 -14.26
C ALA A 64 -18.62 8.17 -15.47
N HIS A 65 -17.59 8.93 -15.89
CA HIS A 65 -17.70 9.78 -17.07
C HIS A 65 -17.73 8.99 -18.38
N ALA A 66 -17.15 7.80 -18.39
CA ALA A 66 -17.09 6.95 -19.56
C ALA A 66 -18.28 5.98 -19.66
N SER A 67 -19.25 6.06 -18.76
CA SER A 67 -20.34 5.06 -18.70
C SER A 67 -21.15 4.99 -19.98
N VAL A 68 -21.36 6.11 -20.67
CA VAL A 68 -22.09 6.13 -21.95
C VAL A 68 -21.34 5.33 -23.01
N GLN A 69 -20.00 5.50 -23.08
CA GLN A 69 -19.19 4.78 -24.04
C GLN A 69 -19.21 3.27 -23.79
N VAL A 70 -19.22 2.85 -22.55
CA VAL A 70 -19.35 1.45 -22.18
C VAL A 70 -20.71 0.92 -22.60
N GLU A 71 -21.78 1.67 -22.33
CA GLU A 71 -23.15 1.29 -22.65
C GLU A 71 -23.37 1.11 -24.14
N VAL A 72 -22.77 1.99 -24.97
CA VAL A 72 -22.91 1.90 -26.43
C VAL A 72 -21.89 0.94 -27.06
N GLY A 73 -21.06 0.29 -26.23
CA GLY A 73 -20.15 -0.75 -26.71
C GLY A 73 -18.84 -0.25 -27.32
N GLU A 74 -18.43 0.98 -27.01
CA GLU A 74 -17.13 1.50 -27.46
C GLU A 74 -15.96 0.79 -26.79
N PHE A 75 -16.17 0.27 -25.56
CA PHE A 75 -15.19 -0.56 -24.87
C PHE A 75 -15.72 -1.99 -24.85
N ASP A 76 -14.88 -2.94 -25.19
CA ASP A 76 -15.31 -4.33 -25.19
C ASP A 76 -15.43 -4.88 -23.77
N GLN A 77 -16.12 -6.02 -23.65
CA GLN A 77 -16.38 -6.66 -22.37
C GLN A 77 -15.08 -7.07 -21.68
N ASP A 78 -14.10 -7.53 -22.45
CA ASP A 78 -12.82 -7.97 -21.89
C ASP A 78 -12.07 -6.82 -21.25
N THR A 79 -12.13 -5.64 -21.87
CA THR A 79 -11.50 -4.43 -21.31
C THR A 79 -12.13 -4.03 -19.98
N VAL A 80 -13.47 -4.04 -19.94
CA VAL A 80 -14.22 -3.68 -18.73
C VAL A 80 -13.92 -4.70 -17.61
N GLU A 81 -13.91 -5.98 -17.94
CA GLU A 81 -13.62 -7.04 -16.99
C GLU A 81 -12.20 -6.91 -16.43
N ALA A 82 -11.21 -6.69 -17.30
CA ALA A 82 -9.82 -6.53 -16.88
C ALA A 82 -9.66 -5.35 -15.94
N LEU A 83 -10.34 -4.25 -16.22
CA LEU A 83 -10.30 -3.08 -15.37
C LEU A 83 -10.92 -3.37 -14.01
N GLY A 84 -12.02 -4.11 -13.99
CA GLY A 84 -12.66 -4.52 -12.74
C GLY A 84 -11.71 -5.34 -11.85
N TRP A 85 -11.02 -6.33 -12.45
CA TRP A 85 -10.05 -7.13 -11.72
C TRP A 85 -8.89 -6.29 -11.21
N LEU A 86 -8.40 -5.34 -12.01
CA LEU A 86 -7.34 -4.44 -11.57
C LEU A 86 -7.77 -3.65 -10.34
N LEU A 87 -8.98 -3.09 -10.37
CA LEU A 87 -9.49 -2.30 -9.24
C LEU A 87 -9.62 -3.16 -7.98
N ALA A 88 -10.07 -4.41 -8.14
CA ALA A 88 -10.17 -5.33 -7.01
C ALA A 88 -8.79 -5.60 -6.39
N GLU A 89 -7.78 -5.85 -7.22
CA GLU A 89 -6.42 -6.10 -6.74
C GLU A 89 -5.83 -4.86 -6.07
N LEU A 90 -6.08 -3.68 -6.62
CA LEU A 90 -5.60 -2.44 -6.00
C LEU A 90 -6.27 -2.20 -4.65
N GLY A 91 -7.55 -2.51 -4.53
CA GLY A 91 -8.25 -2.42 -3.26
C GLY A 91 -7.68 -3.36 -2.21
N ASP A 92 -7.40 -4.60 -2.60
CA ASP A 92 -6.79 -5.58 -1.72
C ASP A 92 -5.39 -5.14 -1.30
N ALA A 93 -4.62 -4.58 -2.21
CA ALA A 93 -3.29 -4.06 -1.89
C ALA A 93 -3.36 -2.91 -0.89
N ALA A 94 -4.34 -2.02 -1.05
CA ALA A 94 -4.53 -0.91 -0.10
C ALA A 94 -4.87 -1.45 1.30
N ALA A 95 -5.73 -2.46 1.37
CA ALA A 95 -6.08 -3.10 2.64
C ALA A 95 -4.86 -3.77 3.29
N ALA A 96 -4.04 -4.44 2.48
CA ALA A 96 -2.82 -5.07 2.97
C ALA A 96 -1.85 -4.05 3.55
N CYS A 97 -1.77 -2.85 2.96
CA CYS A 97 -0.93 -1.78 3.50
C CYS A 97 -1.40 -1.35 4.89
N VAL A 98 -2.71 -1.24 5.10
CA VAL A 98 -3.27 -0.92 6.42
C VAL A 98 -2.89 -2.00 7.43
N GLU A 99 -3.05 -3.26 7.05
CA GLU A 99 -2.74 -4.39 7.92
C GLU A 99 -1.26 -4.46 8.28
N LEU A 100 -0.39 -4.05 7.38
CA LEU A 100 1.05 -4.03 7.65
C LEU A 100 1.45 -2.83 8.53
N ALA A 101 0.92 -1.66 8.24
CA ALA A 101 1.29 -0.45 8.96
C ALA A 101 0.88 -0.50 10.44
N ALA A 102 -0.30 -1.05 10.74
CA ALA A 102 -0.85 -1.06 12.08
C ALA A 102 0.08 -1.75 13.10
N PRO A 103 0.53 -3.00 12.88
CA PRO A 103 1.43 -3.64 13.85
C PRO A 103 2.79 -2.94 13.95
N CYS A 104 3.29 -2.38 12.84
CA CYS A 104 4.54 -1.62 12.87
C CYS A 104 4.41 -0.38 13.75
N ARG A 105 3.30 0.34 13.64
CA ARG A 105 3.05 1.53 14.47
C ARG A 105 2.85 1.15 15.93
N ARG A 106 2.13 0.06 16.21
CA ARG A 106 1.95 -0.40 17.59
C ARG A 106 3.28 -0.76 18.24
N ALA A 107 4.14 -1.48 17.51
CA ALA A 107 5.42 -1.93 18.02
C ALA A 107 6.40 -0.77 18.26
N THR A 108 6.21 0.36 17.58
CA THR A 108 7.11 1.52 17.70
C THR A 108 6.48 2.70 18.44
N ALA A 109 5.32 2.51 19.05
CA ALA A 109 4.60 3.59 19.73
C ALA A 109 5.44 4.17 20.88
N ASP A 110 6.10 3.32 21.69
CA ASP A 110 6.94 3.77 22.80
C ASP A 110 8.15 4.54 22.32
N VAL A 111 8.75 4.09 21.21
CA VAL A 111 9.91 4.76 20.62
C VAL A 111 9.51 6.16 20.14
N THR A 112 8.37 6.25 19.47
CA THR A 112 7.85 7.55 18.99
C THR A 112 7.50 8.46 20.16
N GLY A 113 6.87 7.89 21.20
CA GLY A 113 6.51 8.63 22.39
C GLY A 113 7.72 9.22 23.12
N ARG A 114 8.80 8.44 23.19
CA ARG A 114 10.05 8.92 23.82
C ARG A 114 10.68 10.04 23.03
N GLY A 115 10.50 10.07 21.72
CA GLY A 115 11.03 11.13 20.89
C GLY A 115 10.39 12.48 21.17
N HIS A 116 9.25 12.50 21.81
CA HIS A 116 8.52 13.73 22.16
C HIS A 116 8.70 14.13 23.61
N GLY A 117 9.25 13.26 24.40
CA GLY A 117 9.53 13.51 25.79
C GLY A 117 10.90 14.13 25.97
#